data_be77ff7962277c73eaa8014135f4b2de
#
_entry.id   be77ff7962277c73eaa8014135f4b2de
#
_cell.length_a   1.000
_cell.length_b   1.000
_cell.length_c   1.000
_cell.angle_alpha   90.00
_cell.angle_beta   90.00
_cell.angle_gamma   90.00
#
_symmetry.space_group_name_H-M   'P 1'
#
loop_
_entity.id
_entity.type
_entity.pdbx_description
1 polymer ?
#
loop_
_entity_poly.entity_id
_entity_poly.type
_entity_poly.pdbx_seq_one_letter_code
_entity_poly.pdbx_strand_id
1 'polypeptide(L)'
;MDRVNLRMLAAIALSSAVCGLAQPAENAENKVDARHVIGLDNVRRNSTGLLTIRDGGLQFQGGKTTVKLLTASIDDIAIGTETTQAGGKAGTVAKTAAIAAPYDSGAALSILLRTNVDVLTVSNRDSSGGLHYAILAVAKGQGEQQRSQLITAGAHVAAPSGQDLKEGKSAAAEMPTAISTKLSASAIQIEPMGAGDVWIPAEFRAAMYEFLVMRVRQSGKFQQVFRSGDRAAANVHDLLTLHTTVEKFKQGSQMQREITTVFGSTKVGVDASVTDRDGHVLLAQRVQGKVLFFGENLGVTNDLAKHIAKRLKQE
;
A
#
# COMPACT_ATOMS: atom_id res chain seq x y z
N MET A 1 -80.11 -53.98 35.89
CA MET A 1 -79.83 -52.75 36.61
C MET A 1 -78.35 -52.60 36.64
N ASP A 2 -77.79 -51.73 35.84
CA ASP A 2 -76.83 -50.74 36.14
C ASP A 2 -76.16 -50.26 34.86
N ARG A 3 -76.13 -48.93 34.77
CA ARG A 3 -75.76 -48.22 33.59
C ARG A 3 -74.24 -48.02 33.53
N VAL A 4 -73.62 -48.45 32.46
CA VAL A 4 -72.19 -48.14 32.20
C VAL A 4 -72.15 -46.87 31.38
N ASN A 5 -71.55 -45.80 31.98
CA ASN A 5 -71.22 -44.52 31.34
C ASN A 5 -69.91 -44.63 30.60
N LEU A 6 -69.95 -44.54 29.29
CA LEU A 6 -68.78 -44.46 28.40
C LEU A 6 -68.34 -42.99 28.30
N ARG A 7 -67.22 -42.62 28.95
CA ARG A 7 -66.59 -41.32 28.76
C ARG A 7 -65.51 -41.40 27.71
N MET A 8 -65.83 -40.78 26.61
CA MET A 8 -64.89 -40.55 25.48
C MET A 8 -63.83 -39.54 25.92
N LEU A 9 -62.56 -39.95 25.99
CA LEU A 9 -61.39 -39.05 26.18
C LEU A 9 -60.87 -38.66 24.79
N ALA A 10 -61.10 -37.39 24.41
CA ALA A 10 -60.51 -36.79 23.24
C ALA A 10 -59.05 -36.36 23.58
N ALA A 11 -58.06 -37.02 22.98
CA ALA A 11 -56.69 -36.59 23.09
C ALA A 11 -56.41 -35.50 22.05
N ILE A 12 -56.19 -34.29 22.53
CA ILE A 12 -55.73 -33.13 21.74
C ILE A 12 -54.21 -33.24 21.63
N ALA A 13 -53.70 -33.58 20.45
CA ALA A 13 -52.29 -33.55 20.13
C ALA A 13 -51.90 -32.09 19.84
N LEU A 14 -51.21 -31.41 20.77
CA LEU A 14 -50.54 -30.12 20.54
C LEU A 14 -49.29 -30.39 19.71
N SER A 15 -49.33 -30.05 18.42
CA SER A 15 -48.15 -29.95 17.57
C SER A 15 -47.41 -28.68 17.90
N SER A 16 -46.35 -28.75 18.72
CA SER A 16 -45.42 -27.66 18.94
C SER A 16 -44.56 -27.49 17.69
N ALA A 17 -44.90 -26.51 16.84
CA ALA A 17 -44.03 -26.02 15.78
C ALA A 17 -42.82 -25.32 16.43
N VAL A 18 -41.71 -26.05 16.47
CA VAL A 18 -40.39 -25.41 16.79
C VAL A 18 -40.03 -24.54 15.63
N CYS A 19 -40.34 -23.25 15.70
CA CYS A 19 -39.67 -22.21 14.88
C CYS A 19 -38.20 -22.24 15.24
N GLY A 20 -37.40 -22.97 14.48
CA GLY A 20 -35.94 -22.84 14.50
C GLY A 20 -35.60 -21.40 14.11
N LEU A 21 -35.30 -20.58 15.10
CA LEU A 21 -34.59 -19.33 14.87
C LEU A 21 -33.28 -19.72 14.21
N ALA A 22 -33.19 -19.51 12.89
CA ALA A 22 -31.93 -19.55 12.19
C ALA A 22 -31.02 -18.53 12.86
N GLN A 23 -30.11 -18.98 13.70
CA GLN A 23 -29.02 -18.14 14.18
C GLN A 23 -28.33 -17.59 12.94
N PRO A 24 -28.15 -16.25 12.82
CA PRO A 24 -27.33 -15.72 11.76
C PRO A 24 -25.97 -16.41 11.88
N ALA A 25 -25.55 -17.04 10.79
CA ALA A 25 -24.24 -17.65 10.72
C ALA A 25 -23.24 -16.62 11.21
N GLU A 26 -22.65 -16.89 12.36
CA GLU A 26 -21.56 -16.08 12.92
C GLU A 26 -20.51 -16.02 11.82
N ASN A 27 -20.37 -14.85 11.19
CA ASN A 27 -19.44 -14.65 10.07
C ASN A 27 -18.08 -15.10 10.58
N ALA A 28 -17.62 -16.26 10.13
CA ALA A 28 -16.30 -16.77 10.49
C ALA A 28 -15.30 -15.65 10.21
N GLU A 29 -14.72 -15.10 11.27
CA GLU A 29 -13.73 -14.02 11.17
C GLU A 29 -12.61 -14.49 10.24
N ASN A 30 -12.61 -13.98 9.02
CA ASN A 30 -11.59 -14.32 8.05
C ASN A 30 -10.31 -13.56 8.42
N LYS A 31 -9.50 -14.18 9.25
CA LYS A 31 -8.19 -13.66 9.67
C LYS A 31 -7.14 -14.14 8.70
N VAL A 32 -6.40 -13.19 8.15
CA VAL A 32 -5.36 -13.45 7.15
C VAL A 32 -4.03 -12.92 7.67
N ASP A 33 -2.99 -13.75 7.57
CA ASP A 33 -1.64 -13.30 7.85
C ASP A 33 -1.22 -12.26 6.80
N ALA A 34 -0.80 -11.10 7.28
CA ALA A 34 -0.38 -10.00 6.44
C ALA A 34 0.92 -9.37 6.94
N ARG A 35 1.69 -8.81 6.02
CA ARG A 35 2.86 -8.00 6.34
C ARG A 35 2.58 -6.55 5.94
N HIS A 36 2.63 -5.65 6.92
CA HIS A 36 2.54 -4.21 6.66
C HIS A 36 3.81 -3.72 5.97
N VAL A 37 3.68 -3.18 4.76
CA VAL A 37 4.80 -2.59 4.02
C VAL A 37 4.99 -1.14 4.45
N ILE A 38 3.96 -0.30 4.28
CA ILE A 38 3.93 1.12 4.65
C ILE A 38 2.49 1.64 4.70
N GLY A 39 2.27 2.77 5.37
CA GLY A 39 1.08 3.61 5.28
C GLY A 39 0.08 3.47 6.42
N LEU A 40 0.20 2.47 7.29
CA LEU A 40 -0.58 2.42 8.52
C LEU A 40 0.12 3.20 9.64
N ASP A 41 -0.60 4.14 10.24
CA ASP A 41 -0.08 4.98 11.31
C ASP A 41 0.28 4.14 12.55
N ASN A 42 1.42 4.48 13.16
CA ASN A 42 1.94 3.81 14.36
C ASN A 42 2.27 2.31 14.19
N VAL A 43 2.20 1.77 12.98
CA VAL A 43 2.62 0.41 12.66
C VAL A 43 4.04 0.43 12.10
N ARG A 44 4.92 -0.37 12.71
CA ARG A 44 6.28 -0.50 12.18
C ARG A 44 6.26 -1.11 10.78
N ARG A 45 7.03 -0.54 9.86
CA ARG A 45 7.20 -1.08 8.51
C ARG A 45 7.76 -2.51 8.56
N ASN A 46 7.33 -3.32 7.60
CA ASN A 46 7.71 -4.73 7.47
C ASN A 46 7.36 -5.59 8.70
N SER A 47 6.43 -5.13 9.54
CA SER A 47 5.90 -5.96 10.63
C SER A 47 4.83 -6.92 10.10
N THR A 48 4.85 -8.14 10.62
CA THR A 48 3.81 -9.13 10.38
C THR A 48 2.67 -8.96 11.38
N GLY A 49 1.46 -9.30 10.96
CA GLY A 49 0.28 -9.20 11.78
C GLY A 49 -0.91 -9.92 11.15
N LEU A 50 -2.05 -9.77 11.78
CA LEU A 50 -3.33 -10.32 11.31
C LEU A 50 -4.16 -9.22 10.66
N LEU A 51 -4.66 -9.48 9.47
CA LEU A 51 -5.61 -8.67 8.75
C LEU A 51 -7.00 -9.27 8.93
N THR A 52 -7.96 -8.42 9.28
CA THR A 52 -9.37 -8.83 9.48
C THR A 52 -10.28 -7.77 8.91
N ILE A 53 -11.36 -8.17 8.26
CA ILE A 53 -12.42 -7.27 7.78
C ILE A 53 -13.65 -7.52 8.63
N ARG A 54 -14.01 -6.56 9.47
CA ARG A 54 -15.17 -6.64 10.35
C ARG A 54 -15.62 -5.24 10.80
N ASP A 55 -16.82 -5.14 11.33
CA ASP A 55 -17.36 -3.92 11.93
C ASP A 55 -17.23 -2.70 11.01
N GLY A 56 -17.47 -2.87 9.70
CA GLY A 56 -17.34 -1.81 8.71
C GLY A 56 -15.92 -1.26 8.54
N GLY A 57 -14.88 -2.09 8.74
CA GLY A 57 -13.50 -1.66 8.62
C GLY A 57 -12.51 -2.77 8.34
N LEU A 58 -11.39 -2.39 7.73
CA LEU A 58 -10.17 -3.19 7.64
C LEU A 58 -9.37 -2.99 8.92
N GLN A 59 -9.09 -4.05 9.64
CA GLN A 59 -8.27 -4.03 10.86
C GLN A 59 -6.96 -4.76 10.62
N PHE A 60 -5.86 -4.13 10.98
CA PHE A 60 -4.54 -4.76 11.01
C PHE A 60 -4.03 -4.79 12.45
N GLN A 61 -3.72 -5.98 12.96
CA GLN A 61 -3.14 -6.18 14.27
C GLN A 61 -1.70 -6.65 14.13
N GLY A 62 -0.75 -5.74 14.39
CA GLY A 62 0.69 -6.01 14.36
C GLY A 62 1.30 -5.85 15.75
N GLY A 63 1.72 -6.95 16.37
CA GLY A 63 2.23 -6.94 17.74
C GLY A 63 1.18 -6.41 18.74
N LYS A 64 1.49 -5.29 19.40
CA LYS A 64 0.57 -4.63 20.37
C LYS A 64 -0.29 -3.54 19.74
N THR A 65 -0.12 -3.23 18.45
CA THR A 65 -0.80 -2.15 17.78
C THR A 65 -1.93 -2.71 16.91
N THR A 66 -3.12 -2.17 17.06
CA THR A 66 -4.25 -2.43 16.16
C THR A 66 -4.62 -1.12 15.48
N VAL A 67 -4.69 -1.14 14.15
CA VAL A 67 -5.16 -0.02 13.33
C VAL A 67 -6.41 -0.44 12.60
N LYS A 68 -7.40 0.44 12.55
CA LYS A 68 -8.66 0.25 11.83
C LYS A 68 -8.81 1.34 10.77
N LEU A 69 -9.05 0.93 9.53
CA LEU A 69 -9.48 1.79 8.43
C LEU A 69 -10.98 1.54 8.20
N LEU A 70 -11.78 2.59 8.27
CA LEU A 70 -13.21 2.48 7.99
C LEU A 70 -13.43 2.22 6.50
N THR A 71 -14.27 1.27 6.14
CA THR A 71 -14.58 0.98 4.72
C THR A 71 -15.15 2.19 4.00
N ALA A 72 -15.95 3.01 4.70
CA ALA A 72 -16.49 4.25 4.15
C ALA A 72 -15.44 5.33 3.82
N SER A 73 -14.23 5.22 4.38
CA SER A 73 -13.11 6.14 4.07
C SER A 73 -12.21 5.61 2.95
N ILE A 74 -12.45 4.40 2.45
CA ILE A 74 -11.66 3.78 1.40
C ILE A 74 -12.14 4.29 0.04
N ASP A 75 -11.22 4.92 -0.69
CA ASP A 75 -11.46 5.49 -2.01
C ASP A 75 -11.18 4.49 -3.15
N ASP A 76 -10.20 3.60 -2.95
CA ASP A 76 -9.80 2.62 -3.97
C ASP A 76 -9.02 1.44 -3.36
N ILE A 77 -9.08 0.29 -4.05
CA ILE A 77 -8.39 -0.94 -3.67
C ILE A 77 -7.76 -1.57 -4.92
N ALA A 78 -6.43 -1.62 -4.94
CA ALA A 78 -5.69 -2.27 -6.01
C ALA A 78 -4.94 -3.52 -5.50
N ILE A 79 -4.80 -4.51 -6.39
CA ILE A 79 -4.02 -5.71 -6.14
C ILE A 79 -2.85 -5.75 -7.11
N GLY A 80 -1.66 -5.83 -6.56
CA GLY A 80 -0.43 -6.11 -7.29
C GLY A 80 0.14 -7.47 -6.91
N THR A 81 1.21 -7.87 -7.58
CA THR A 81 1.93 -9.10 -7.25
C THR A 81 3.42 -8.79 -7.06
N GLU A 82 3.98 -9.23 -5.96
CA GLU A 82 5.39 -9.06 -5.64
C GLU A 82 6.02 -10.42 -5.28
N THR A 83 7.28 -10.60 -5.63
CA THR A 83 8.04 -11.77 -5.19
C THR A 83 8.85 -11.37 -3.95
N THR A 84 8.55 -11.99 -2.81
CA THR A 84 9.25 -11.75 -1.56
C THR A 84 10.08 -12.95 -1.17
N GLN A 85 11.13 -12.71 -0.40
CA GLN A 85 11.85 -13.79 0.24
C GLN A 85 11.08 -14.25 1.49
N ALA A 86 11.01 -15.55 1.74
CA ALA A 86 10.39 -16.10 2.94
C ALA A 86 10.98 -15.39 4.18
N GLY A 87 10.10 -14.76 4.96
CA GLY A 87 10.49 -13.83 6.01
C GLY A 87 10.92 -14.48 7.31
N GLY A 88 11.56 -13.67 8.15
CA GLY A 88 11.93 -14.00 9.52
C GLY A 88 13.42 -14.36 9.70
N LYS A 89 13.80 -14.61 10.96
CA LYS A 89 15.19 -14.98 11.34
C LYS A 89 15.71 -16.20 10.58
N ALA A 90 14.83 -17.16 10.26
CA ALA A 90 15.16 -18.35 9.48
C ALA A 90 15.56 -18.00 8.03
N GLY A 91 14.84 -17.08 7.39
CA GLY A 91 15.19 -16.60 6.03
C GLY A 91 16.53 -15.86 6.01
N THR A 92 16.84 -15.10 7.06
CA THR A 92 18.14 -14.40 7.19
C THR A 92 19.29 -15.38 7.39
N VAL A 93 19.10 -16.39 8.22
CA VAL A 93 20.12 -17.44 8.47
C VAL A 93 20.37 -18.26 7.20
N ALA A 94 19.31 -18.70 6.52
CA ALA A 94 19.42 -19.42 5.25
C ALA A 94 20.11 -18.58 4.16
N LYS A 95 19.87 -17.26 4.14
CA LYS A 95 20.53 -16.34 3.24
C LYS A 95 22.02 -16.19 3.53
N THR A 96 22.40 -16.10 4.80
CA THR A 96 23.80 -16.03 5.22
C THR A 96 24.54 -17.33 4.87
N ALA A 97 23.90 -18.49 5.11
CA ALA A 97 24.44 -19.79 4.73
C ALA A 97 24.57 -19.95 3.20
N ALA A 98 23.59 -19.44 2.43
CA ALA A 98 23.63 -19.47 0.97
C ALA A 98 24.74 -18.59 0.38
N ILE A 99 25.09 -17.48 1.02
CA ILE A 99 26.22 -16.61 0.61
C ILE A 99 27.56 -17.27 0.94
N ALA A 100 27.64 -18.05 2.01
CA ALA A 100 28.85 -18.76 2.41
C ALA A 100 29.07 -20.10 1.68
N ALA A 101 28.06 -20.60 0.95
CA ALA A 101 28.13 -21.81 0.17
C ALA A 101 28.85 -21.59 -1.18
N PRO A 102 29.51 -22.62 -1.76
CA PRO A 102 30.08 -22.52 -3.11
C PRO A 102 29.02 -22.08 -4.12
N TYR A 103 29.43 -21.30 -5.08
CA TYR A 103 28.61 -20.48 -6.01
C TYR A 103 27.37 -21.17 -6.60
N ASP A 104 27.39 -22.48 -6.80
CA ASP A 104 26.26 -23.20 -7.42
C ASP A 104 25.14 -23.63 -6.45
N SER A 105 25.44 -23.80 -5.16
CA SER A 105 24.44 -24.28 -4.19
C SER A 105 23.69 -23.14 -3.48
N GLY A 106 24.32 -21.97 -3.36
CA GLY A 106 23.73 -20.81 -2.68
C GLY A 106 22.57 -20.18 -3.44
N ALA A 107 22.69 -20.11 -4.77
CA ALA A 107 21.62 -19.55 -5.62
C ALA A 107 20.36 -20.43 -5.62
N ALA A 108 20.53 -21.75 -5.64
CA ALA A 108 19.41 -22.70 -5.61
C ALA A 108 18.62 -22.63 -4.30
N LEU A 109 19.31 -22.49 -3.16
CA LEU A 109 18.67 -22.34 -1.85
C LEU A 109 17.91 -21.02 -1.71
N SER A 110 18.43 -19.92 -2.27
CA SER A 110 17.76 -18.62 -2.23
C SER A 110 16.47 -18.60 -3.08
N ILE A 111 16.45 -19.37 -4.16
CA ILE A 111 15.27 -19.53 -5.03
C ILE A 111 14.17 -20.32 -4.32
N LEU A 112 14.52 -21.36 -3.56
CA LEU A 112 13.56 -22.21 -2.83
C LEU A 112 12.86 -21.48 -1.67
N LEU A 113 13.45 -20.38 -1.16
CA LEU A 113 12.89 -19.59 -0.06
C LEU A 113 12.00 -18.43 -0.52
N ARG A 114 11.66 -18.37 -1.80
CA ARG A 114 10.84 -17.30 -2.36
C ARG A 114 9.38 -17.65 -2.32
N THR A 115 8.59 -16.65 -2.02
CA THR A 115 7.14 -16.73 -2.04
C THR A 115 6.59 -15.59 -2.86
N ASN A 116 5.73 -15.88 -3.82
CA ASN A 116 4.93 -14.85 -4.46
C ASN A 116 3.84 -14.44 -3.47
N VAL A 117 3.65 -13.14 -3.32
CA VAL A 117 2.63 -12.54 -2.47
C VAL A 117 1.77 -11.60 -3.29
N ASP A 118 0.53 -11.46 -2.89
CA ASP A 118 -0.32 -10.39 -3.38
C ASP A 118 -0.05 -9.12 -2.55
N VAL A 119 -0.03 -7.97 -3.22
CA VAL A 119 0.13 -6.67 -2.58
C VAL A 119 -1.21 -5.96 -2.63
N LEU A 120 -1.89 -5.91 -1.50
CA LEU A 120 -3.12 -5.17 -1.32
C LEU A 120 -2.76 -3.71 -1.04
N THR A 121 -3.17 -2.82 -1.93
CA THR A 121 -3.00 -1.37 -1.80
C THR A 121 -4.36 -0.74 -1.58
N VAL A 122 -4.56 -0.12 -0.43
CA VAL A 122 -5.81 0.53 -0.03
C VAL A 122 -5.56 2.02 0.05
N SER A 123 -6.26 2.82 -0.75
CA SER A 123 -6.29 4.27 -0.59
C SER A 123 -7.45 4.67 0.30
N ASN A 124 -7.21 5.59 1.21
CA ASN A 124 -8.23 6.11 2.10
C ASN A 124 -7.96 7.57 2.45
N ARG A 125 -8.99 8.26 2.93
CA ARG A 125 -8.85 9.61 3.46
C ARG A 125 -9.03 9.64 4.96
N ASP A 126 -8.19 10.43 5.62
CA ASP A 126 -8.34 10.70 7.04
C ASP A 126 -9.45 11.73 7.30
N SER A 127 -9.70 12.04 8.57
CA SER A 127 -10.72 13.01 8.99
C SER A 127 -10.45 14.44 8.51
N SER A 128 -9.22 14.79 8.17
CA SER A 128 -8.84 16.07 7.58
C SER A 128 -8.99 16.11 6.05
N GLY A 129 -9.28 14.97 5.43
CA GLY A 129 -9.36 14.78 3.98
C GLY A 129 -8.03 14.38 3.33
N GLY A 130 -6.98 14.26 4.12
CA GLY A 130 -5.65 13.87 3.66
C GLY A 130 -5.62 12.45 3.09
N LEU A 131 -5.02 12.29 1.92
CA LEU A 131 -4.87 11.00 1.24
C LEU A 131 -3.83 10.11 1.93
N HIS A 132 -4.17 8.87 2.16
CA HIS A 132 -3.31 7.82 2.68
C HIS A 132 -3.35 6.58 1.80
N TYR A 133 -2.26 5.81 1.80
CA TYR A 133 -2.21 4.49 1.20
C TYR A 133 -1.69 3.47 2.20
N ALA A 134 -2.49 2.47 2.53
CA ALA A 134 -2.03 1.31 3.29
C ALA A 134 -1.61 0.20 2.32
N ILE A 135 -0.37 -0.25 2.41
CA ILE A 135 0.18 -1.30 1.56
C ILE A 135 0.48 -2.53 2.43
N LEU A 136 -0.19 -3.63 2.11
CA LEU A 136 -0.14 -4.88 2.83
C LEU A 136 0.23 -6.02 1.88
N ALA A 137 1.17 -6.86 2.25
CA ALA A 137 1.47 -8.08 1.53
C ALA A 137 0.76 -9.26 2.22
N VAL A 138 0.01 -10.02 1.45
CA VAL A 138 -0.73 -11.22 1.90
C VAL A 138 -0.30 -12.42 1.05
N ALA A 139 -0.65 -13.63 1.47
CA ALA A 139 -0.35 -14.81 0.67
C ALA A 139 -0.99 -14.73 -0.71
N LYS A 140 -0.35 -15.34 -1.71
CA LYS A 140 -0.84 -15.35 -3.10
C LYS A 140 -2.27 -15.91 -3.17
N GLY A 141 -3.13 -15.21 -3.89
CA GLY A 141 -4.56 -15.54 -4.05
C GLY A 141 -5.45 -14.95 -2.95
N GLN A 142 -4.91 -14.46 -1.84
CA GLN A 142 -5.69 -13.85 -0.76
C GLN A 142 -6.05 -12.38 -1.04
N GLY A 143 -5.26 -11.69 -1.87
CA GLY A 143 -5.49 -10.26 -2.17
C GLY A 143 -6.88 -10.01 -2.74
N GLU A 144 -7.30 -10.76 -3.76
CA GLU A 144 -8.61 -10.60 -4.38
C GLU A 144 -9.76 -10.98 -3.44
N GLN A 145 -9.55 -11.97 -2.58
CA GLN A 145 -10.53 -12.33 -1.55
C GLN A 145 -10.74 -11.15 -0.57
N GLN A 146 -9.65 -10.54 -0.10
CA GLN A 146 -9.73 -9.39 0.80
C GLN A 146 -10.37 -8.17 0.11
N ARG A 147 -10.03 -7.92 -1.16
CA ARG A 147 -10.66 -6.88 -1.96
C ARG A 147 -12.17 -7.08 -2.06
N SER A 148 -12.62 -8.27 -2.42
CA SER A 148 -14.04 -8.62 -2.53
C SER A 148 -14.78 -8.44 -1.21
N GLN A 149 -14.18 -8.81 -0.09
CA GLN A 149 -14.76 -8.62 1.24
C GLN A 149 -14.87 -7.13 1.61
N LEU A 150 -13.86 -6.31 1.29
CA LEU A 150 -13.89 -4.87 1.52
C LEU A 150 -15.01 -4.20 0.72
N ILE A 151 -15.19 -4.59 -0.54
CA ILE A 151 -16.29 -4.11 -1.40
C ILE A 151 -17.63 -4.49 -0.79
N THR A 152 -17.80 -5.74 -0.37
CA THR A 152 -19.03 -6.22 0.30
C THR A 152 -19.29 -5.47 1.61
N ALA A 153 -18.24 -5.08 2.33
CA ALA A 153 -18.32 -4.29 3.56
C ALA A 153 -18.53 -2.78 3.30
N GLY A 154 -18.72 -2.35 2.05
CA GLY A 154 -19.06 -0.98 1.68
C GLY A 154 -17.87 -0.09 1.31
N ALA A 155 -16.70 -0.66 1.01
CA ALA A 155 -15.60 0.12 0.46
C ALA A 155 -15.92 0.54 -0.99
N HIS A 156 -15.60 1.77 -1.33
CA HIS A 156 -15.65 2.23 -2.70
C HIS A 156 -14.47 1.66 -3.48
N VAL A 157 -14.71 1.30 -4.74
CA VAL A 157 -13.65 0.96 -5.69
C VAL A 157 -13.85 1.87 -6.88
N ALA A 158 -12.85 2.67 -7.16
CA ALA A 158 -12.84 3.47 -8.37
C ALA A 158 -13.04 2.55 -9.58
N ALA A 159 -13.95 2.89 -10.46
CA ALA A 159 -14.05 2.17 -11.72
C ALA A 159 -12.67 2.21 -12.40
N PRO A 160 -12.20 1.10 -13.01
CA PRO A 160 -10.91 1.10 -13.68
C PRO A 160 -10.90 2.27 -14.68
N SER A 161 -10.14 3.31 -14.34
CA SER A 161 -9.96 4.42 -15.26
C SER A 161 -9.24 3.83 -16.46
N GLY A 162 -9.84 3.92 -17.64
CA GLY A 162 -9.31 3.36 -18.90
C GLY A 162 -7.95 3.94 -19.33
N GLN A 163 -7.25 4.61 -18.42
CA GLN A 163 -5.88 5.09 -18.58
C GLN A 163 -4.82 4.00 -18.34
N ASP A 164 -5.21 2.84 -17.80
CA ASP A 164 -4.26 1.75 -17.53
C ASP A 164 -3.82 0.97 -18.79
N LEU A 165 -4.34 1.29 -19.97
CA LEU A 165 -4.16 0.46 -21.17
C LEU A 165 -3.62 1.20 -22.41
N LYS A 166 -3.10 2.41 -22.34
CA LYS A 166 -2.44 3.03 -23.48
C LYS A 166 -0.94 3.11 -23.32
N GLU A 167 -0.24 2.20 -23.96
CA GLU A 167 1.16 2.43 -24.36
C GLU A 167 1.19 3.68 -25.29
N GLY A 168 1.30 4.85 -24.68
CA GLY A 168 1.51 6.10 -25.39
C GLY A 168 3.02 6.31 -25.57
N LYS A 169 3.49 6.33 -26.81
CA LYS A 169 4.78 6.94 -27.12
C LYS A 169 4.69 8.43 -26.76
N SER A 170 5.20 8.79 -25.58
CA SER A 170 5.38 10.20 -25.25
C SER A 170 6.55 10.76 -26.02
N ALA A 171 6.31 11.87 -26.70
CA ALA A 171 7.39 12.77 -27.11
C ALA A 171 8.08 13.23 -25.82
N ALA A 172 9.37 13.04 -25.73
CA ALA A 172 10.18 13.49 -24.59
C ALA A 172 9.94 15.01 -24.42
N ALA A 173 9.16 15.38 -23.43
CA ALA A 173 9.03 16.78 -23.04
C ALA A 173 10.42 17.25 -22.65
N GLU A 174 10.89 18.34 -23.27
CA GLU A 174 12.14 18.99 -22.90
C GLU A 174 12.10 19.30 -21.40
N MET A 175 13.12 18.84 -20.68
CA MET A 175 13.25 19.12 -19.27
C MET A 175 13.27 20.64 -19.07
N PRO A 176 12.47 21.18 -18.13
CA PRO A 176 12.74 22.53 -17.68
C PRO A 176 14.16 22.57 -17.15
N THR A 177 14.91 23.59 -17.56
CA THR A 177 16.24 23.88 -17.03
C THR A 177 16.19 23.78 -15.51
N ALA A 178 17.12 23.08 -14.89
CA ALA A 178 17.11 22.90 -13.44
C ALA A 178 16.98 24.25 -12.76
N ILE A 179 15.82 24.51 -12.16
CA ILE A 179 15.54 25.73 -11.40
C ILE A 179 15.81 25.36 -9.94
N SER A 180 16.58 26.20 -9.27
CA SER A 180 16.84 26.03 -7.84
C SER A 180 16.78 27.42 -7.19
N THR A 181 15.71 27.65 -6.45
CA THR A 181 15.52 28.83 -5.63
C THR A 181 15.43 28.40 -4.17
N LYS A 182 16.04 29.15 -3.26
CA LYS A 182 15.98 28.85 -1.83
C LYS A 182 14.54 28.72 -1.35
N LEU A 183 14.20 27.55 -0.82
CA LEU A 183 12.87 27.27 -0.28
C LEU A 183 12.78 27.81 1.16
N SER A 184 12.06 28.91 1.35
CA SER A 184 11.93 29.60 2.65
C SER A 184 10.60 29.31 3.36
N ALA A 185 9.67 28.60 2.73
CA ALA A 185 8.35 28.28 3.29
C ALA A 185 8.43 27.32 4.49
N SER A 186 7.49 27.47 5.41
CA SER A 186 7.36 26.63 6.60
C SER A 186 6.54 25.36 6.37
N ALA A 187 5.78 25.30 5.28
CA ALA A 187 4.84 24.24 4.99
C ALA A 187 4.95 23.73 3.55
N ILE A 188 4.70 22.43 3.38
CA ILE A 188 4.65 21.78 2.08
C ILE A 188 3.50 20.76 2.01
N GLN A 189 2.78 20.75 0.89
CA GLN A 189 1.83 19.71 0.54
C GLN A 189 2.46 18.76 -0.47
N ILE A 190 2.21 17.46 -0.30
CA ILE A 190 2.73 16.43 -1.19
C ILE A 190 1.57 15.88 -2.01
N GLU A 191 1.68 16.00 -3.33
CA GLU A 191 0.69 15.46 -4.27
C GLU A 191 0.98 14.00 -4.63
N PRO A 192 -0.07 13.22 -4.98
CA PRO A 192 0.10 11.88 -5.50
C PRO A 192 1.00 11.89 -6.74
N MET A 193 1.78 10.82 -6.91
CA MET A 193 2.66 10.67 -8.04
C MET A 193 1.87 10.57 -9.36
N GLY A 194 2.14 11.48 -10.27
CA GLY A 194 1.66 11.41 -11.65
C GLY A 194 2.40 10.30 -12.42
N ALA A 195 1.66 9.55 -13.21
CA ALA A 195 2.22 8.48 -14.05
C ALA A 195 2.80 9.03 -15.38
N GLY A 196 2.44 10.26 -15.78
CA GLY A 196 2.75 10.74 -17.13
C GLY A 196 2.23 9.73 -18.16
N ASP A 197 3.06 9.44 -19.15
CA ASP A 197 2.76 8.43 -20.19
C ASP A 197 3.36 7.03 -19.84
N VAL A 198 3.88 6.87 -18.64
CA VAL A 198 4.53 5.64 -18.19
C VAL A 198 3.58 4.85 -17.32
N TRP A 199 3.28 3.62 -17.73
CA TRP A 199 2.52 2.72 -16.87
C TRP A 199 3.33 2.33 -15.63
N ILE A 200 2.71 2.47 -14.46
CA ILE A 200 3.33 2.12 -13.18
C ILE A 200 2.30 1.38 -12.33
N PRO A 201 2.68 0.26 -11.71
CA PRO A 201 1.80 -0.44 -10.76
C PRO A 201 1.30 0.48 -9.64
N ALA A 202 0.05 0.29 -9.23
CA ALA A 202 -0.60 1.12 -8.20
C ALA A 202 0.19 1.10 -6.88
N GLU A 203 0.73 -0.05 -6.50
CA GLU A 203 1.55 -0.22 -5.29
C GLU A 203 2.83 0.61 -5.32
N PHE A 204 3.42 0.84 -6.51
CA PHE A 204 4.60 1.72 -6.64
C PHE A 204 4.22 3.18 -6.44
N ARG A 205 3.12 3.64 -7.04
CA ARG A 205 2.64 5.02 -6.87
C ARG A 205 2.31 5.30 -5.41
N ALA A 206 1.57 4.38 -4.78
CA ALA A 206 1.19 4.46 -3.40
C ALA A 206 2.41 4.45 -2.45
N ALA A 207 3.34 3.52 -2.65
CA ALA A 207 4.55 3.43 -1.85
C ALA A 207 5.42 4.69 -1.99
N MET A 208 5.57 5.21 -3.20
CA MET A 208 6.33 6.43 -3.44
C MET A 208 5.74 7.62 -2.67
N TYR A 209 4.41 7.79 -2.75
CA TYR A 209 3.71 8.85 -2.02
C TYR A 209 3.93 8.74 -0.50
N GLU A 210 3.70 7.57 0.08
CA GLU A 210 3.87 7.35 1.52
C GLU A 210 5.33 7.54 1.97
N PHE A 211 6.29 7.07 1.17
CA PHE A 211 7.70 7.32 1.47
C PHE A 211 8.08 8.80 1.33
N LEU A 212 7.52 9.52 0.36
CA LEU A 212 7.74 10.97 0.25
C LEU A 212 7.23 11.70 1.48
N VAL A 213 5.97 11.48 1.86
CA VAL A 213 5.39 12.08 3.07
C VAL A 213 6.26 11.79 4.29
N MET A 214 6.63 10.53 4.48
CA MET A 214 7.48 10.12 5.60
C MET A 214 8.87 10.77 5.57
N ARG A 215 9.54 10.77 4.42
CA ARG A 215 10.91 11.28 4.30
C ARG A 215 10.97 12.81 4.39
N VAL A 216 10.00 13.50 3.83
CA VAL A 216 9.92 14.96 3.93
C VAL A 216 9.65 15.36 5.38
N ARG A 217 8.74 14.70 6.10
CA ARG A 217 8.54 14.89 7.54
C ARG A 217 9.82 14.65 8.34
N GLN A 218 10.52 13.55 8.07
CA GLN A 218 11.79 13.20 8.75
C GLN A 218 12.94 14.15 8.44
N SER A 219 12.91 14.88 7.32
CA SER A 219 13.95 15.82 6.97
C SER A 219 14.02 17.02 7.91
N GLY A 220 12.91 17.37 8.57
CA GLY A 220 12.76 18.52 9.44
C GLY A 220 12.91 19.88 8.73
N LYS A 221 12.89 19.90 7.38
CA LYS A 221 12.96 21.15 6.59
C LYS A 221 11.71 22.00 6.76
N PHE A 222 10.54 21.36 6.76
CA PHE A 222 9.25 22.01 6.89
C PHE A 222 8.65 21.73 8.27
N GLN A 223 8.03 22.74 8.86
CA GLN A 223 7.32 22.59 10.14
C GLN A 223 6.03 21.79 9.97
N GLN A 224 5.38 21.95 8.80
CA GLN A 224 4.15 21.26 8.45
C GLN A 224 4.29 20.55 7.11
N VAL A 225 3.87 19.29 7.07
CA VAL A 225 3.83 18.47 5.85
C VAL A 225 2.43 17.92 5.70
N PHE A 226 1.71 18.47 4.74
CA PHE A 226 0.34 18.11 4.42
C PHE A 226 0.29 17.00 3.37
N ARG A 227 -0.75 16.20 3.46
CA ARG A 227 -1.12 15.23 2.44
C ARG A 227 -2.02 15.90 1.40
N SER A 228 -2.09 15.34 0.21
CA SER A 228 -3.03 15.79 -0.82
C SER A 228 -4.47 15.72 -0.30
N GLY A 229 -5.23 16.79 -0.49
CA GLY A 229 -6.61 16.90 -0.04
C GLY A 229 -6.80 17.27 1.43
N ASP A 230 -5.72 17.47 2.19
CA ASP A 230 -5.81 17.94 3.59
C ASP A 230 -6.37 19.37 3.64
N ARG A 231 -7.55 19.51 4.27
CA ARG A 231 -8.26 20.81 4.36
C ARG A 231 -7.48 21.86 5.16
N ALA A 232 -6.61 21.44 6.07
CA ALA A 232 -5.80 22.38 6.84
C ALA A 232 -4.76 23.10 5.97
N ALA A 233 -4.31 22.49 4.87
CA ALA A 233 -3.40 23.10 3.91
C ALA A 233 -3.98 24.37 3.26
N ALA A 234 -5.30 24.46 3.11
CA ALA A 234 -5.97 25.62 2.50
C ALA A 234 -5.71 26.94 3.28
N ASN A 235 -5.52 26.84 4.60
CA ASN A 235 -5.35 27.99 5.50
C ASN A 235 -3.88 28.45 5.65
N VAL A 236 -2.93 27.75 5.02
CA VAL A 236 -1.49 28.08 5.14
C VAL A 236 -1.10 29.05 4.04
N HIS A 237 -0.61 30.22 4.39
CA HIS A 237 -0.31 31.29 3.42
C HIS A 237 0.91 30.96 2.53
N ASP A 238 2.00 30.47 3.13
CA ASP A 238 3.28 30.16 2.48
C ASP A 238 3.41 28.68 2.12
N LEU A 239 2.30 28.05 1.68
CA LEU A 239 2.28 26.63 1.31
C LEU A 239 3.00 26.41 -0.02
N LEU A 240 3.96 25.49 0.00
CA LEU A 240 4.53 24.90 -1.22
C LEU A 240 3.83 23.62 -1.59
N THR A 241 3.87 23.26 -2.88
CA THR A 241 3.34 22.01 -3.38
C THR A 241 4.43 21.21 -4.09
N LEU A 242 4.65 19.97 -3.65
CA LEU A 242 5.58 19.04 -4.28
C LEU A 242 4.80 18.17 -5.26
N HIS A 243 5.15 18.27 -6.52
CA HIS A 243 4.68 17.41 -7.61
C HIS A 243 5.78 16.43 -8.00
N THR A 244 5.40 15.20 -8.28
CA THR A 244 6.31 14.17 -8.81
C THR A 244 5.67 13.47 -9.99
N THR A 245 6.42 13.30 -11.09
CA THR A 245 5.94 12.62 -12.30
C THR A 245 6.97 11.58 -12.72
N VAL A 246 6.51 10.36 -13.02
CA VAL A 246 7.40 9.32 -13.48
C VAL A 246 7.72 9.48 -14.94
N GLU A 247 9.02 9.56 -15.23
CA GLU A 247 9.57 9.66 -16.57
C GLU A 247 9.96 8.30 -17.14
N LYS A 248 10.50 7.45 -16.27
CA LYS A 248 10.99 6.14 -16.65
C LYS A 248 10.72 5.14 -15.54
N PHE A 249 10.19 4.00 -15.91
CA PHE A 249 9.99 2.87 -15.01
C PHE A 249 10.48 1.58 -15.65
N LYS A 250 11.39 0.90 -15.00
CA LYS A 250 11.83 -0.45 -15.37
C LYS A 250 11.76 -1.33 -14.15
N GLN A 251 10.75 -2.18 -14.11
CA GLN A 251 10.65 -3.19 -13.07
C GLN A 251 11.73 -4.25 -13.27
N GLY A 252 12.54 -4.47 -12.25
CA GLY A 252 13.56 -5.50 -12.27
C GLY A 252 13.04 -6.84 -11.78
N SER A 253 13.62 -7.92 -12.29
CA SER A 253 13.39 -9.24 -11.73
C SER A 253 14.20 -9.44 -10.46
N GLN A 254 13.53 -9.72 -9.36
CA GLN A 254 14.18 -10.03 -8.09
C GLN A 254 15.04 -11.30 -8.21
N MET A 255 14.58 -12.28 -8.99
CA MET A 255 15.32 -13.49 -9.31
C MET A 255 16.66 -13.19 -10.01
N GLN A 256 16.67 -12.29 -11.00
CA GLN A 256 17.89 -11.91 -11.70
C GLN A 256 18.87 -11.16 -10.78
N ARG A 257 18.37 -10.33 -9.85
CA ARG A 257 19.21 -9.62 -8.88
C ARG A 257 19.97 -10.54 -7.93
N GLU A 258 19.40 -11.69 -7.62
CA GLU A 258 20.01 -12.64 -6.68
C GLU A 258 21.00 -13.60 -7.34
N ILE A 259 20.82 -13.86 -8.64
CA ILE A 259 21.73 -14.70 -9.43
C ILE A 259 22.88 -13.87 -9.96
N THR A 260 22.61 -12.64 -10.41
CA THR A 260 23.61 -11.75 -10.98
C THR A 260 23.55 -10.39 -10.34
N THR A 261 24.66 -9.89 -9.84
CA THR A 261 24.73 -8.59 -9.15
C THR A 261 24.46 -7.38 -10.06
N VAL A 262 24.36 -7.57 -11.37
CA VAL A 262 24.26 -6.51 -12.38
C VAL A 262 22.89 -6.45 -13.05
N PHE A 263 22.25 -7.61 -13.26
CA PHE A 263 20.98 -7.70 -13.98
C PHE A 263 19.78 -7.74 -13.03
N GLY A 264 18.64 -7.23 -13.48
CA GLY A 264 17.38 -7.31 -12.73
C GLY A 264 17.11 -6.16 -11.77
N SER A 265 17.87 -5.07 -11.80
CA SER A 265 17.60 -3.91 -10.95
C SER A 265 16.32 -3.19 -11.37
N THR A 266 15.47 -2.83 -10.38
CA THR A 266 14.37 -1.90 -10.58
C THR A 266 14.92 -0.49 -10.63
N LYS A 267 14.58 0.26 -11.68
CA LYS A 267 15.01 1.64 -11.90
C LYS A 267 13.77 2.51 -12.12
N VAL A 268 13.73 3.64 -11.44
CA VAL A 268 12.67 4.64 -11.60
C VAL A 268 13.32 6.01 -11.76
N GLY A 269 12.92 6.75 -12.78
CA GLY A 269 13.26 8.15 -12.97
C GLY A 269 12.03 9.00 -12.70
N VAL A 270 12.17 10.01 -11.87
CA VAL A 270 11.08 10.91 -11.48
C VAL A 270 11.52 12.36 -11.66
N ASP A 271 10.68 13.13 -12.30
CA ASP A 271 10.76 14.58 -12.27
C ASP A 271 10.02 15.09 -11.03
N ALA A 272 10.72 15.84 -10.22
CA ALA A 272 10.19 16.46 -9.01
C ALA A 272 10.21 17.98 -9.20
N SER A 273 9.07 18.64 -8.97
CA SER A 273 8.96 20.09 -8.97
C SER A 273 8.25 20.58 -7.72
N VAL A 274 8.67 21.74 -7.25
CA VAL A 274 8.04 22.46 -6.15
C VAL A 274 7.50 23.77 -6.67
N THR A 275 6.23 24.02 -6.44
CA THR A 275 5.57 25.28 -6.80
C THR A 275 5.10 26.01 -5.56
N ASP A 276 4.99 27.34 -5.66
CA ASP A 276 4.25 28.15 -4.71
C ASP A 276 2.74 28.11 -5.01
N ARG A 277 1.96 28.89 -4.23
CA ARG A 277 0.50 28.97 -4.43
C ARG A 277 0.09 29.61 -5.76
N ASP A 278 0.94 30.47 -6.29
CA ASP A 278 0.69 31.16 -7.55
C ASP A 278 1.09 30.32 -8.76
N GLY A 279 1.63 29.12 -8.52
CA GLY A 279 2.04 28.17 -9.55
C GLY A 279 3.46 28.42 -10.08
N HIS A 280 4.24 29.34 -9.48
CA HIS A 280 5.62 29.55 -9.90
C HIS A 280 6.47 28.36 -9.48
N VAL A 281 7.25 27.84 -10.40
CA VAL A 281 8.19 26.74 -10.13
C VAL A 281 9.42 27.27 -9.41
N LEU A 282 9.61 26.86 -8.17
CA LEU A 282 10.76 27.23 -7.33
C LEU A 282 11.91 26.22 -7.42
N LEU A 283 11.56 24.96 -7.65
CA LEU A 283 12.51 23.86 -7.80
C LEU A 283 12.01 22.93 -8.90
N ALA A 284 12.89 22.56 -9.82
CA ALA A 284 12.63 21.49 -10.79
C ALA A 284 13.89 20.66 -10.95
N GLN A 285 13.76 19.32 -10.80
CA GLN A 285 14.89 18.42 -10.90
C GLN A 285 14.46 17.00 -11.28
N ARG A 286 15.37 16.29 -11.95
CA ARG A 286 15.22 14.86 -12.21
C ARG A 286 15.98 14.04 -11.16
N VAL A 287 15.29 13.10 -10.53
CA VAL A 287 15.83 12.19 -9.54
C VAL A 287 15.70 10.75 -10.01
N GLN A 288 16.72 9.94 -9.80
CA GLN A 288 16.71 8.52 -10.14
C GLN A 288 16.84 7.68 -8.88
N GLY A 289 15.96 6.69 -8.75
CA GLY A 289 16.03 5.64 -7.75
C GLY A 289 16.43 4.32 -8.38
N LYS A 290 17.22 3.53 -7.64
CA LYS A 290 17.69 2.23 -8.11
C LYS A 290 17.79 1.26 -6.94
N VAL A 291 17.17 0.07 -7.07
CA VAL A 291 17.44 -1.05 -6.18
C VAL A 291 18.46 -1.96 -6.81
N LEU A 292 19.61 -2.02 -6.16
CA LEU A 292 20.70 -2.95 -6.48
C LEU A 292 20.70 -4.04 -5.42
N PHE A 293 21.09 -5.22 -5.80
CA PHE A 293 21.25 -6.36 -4.91
C PHE A 293 19.92 -6.82 -4.25
N PHE A 294 19.96 -7.14 -2.97
CA PHE A 294 18.86 -7.71 -2.25
C PHE A 294 17.83 -6.64 -1.84
N GLY A 295 16.59 -6.84 -2.18
CA GLY A 295 15.49 -5.94 -1.81
C GLY A 295 14.22 -6.22 -2.61
N GLU A 296 13.10 -5.89 -2.01
CA GLU A 296 11.82 -5.91 -2.70
C GLU A 296 11.76 -4.78 -3.73
N ASN A 297 10.95 -4.95 -4.77
CA ASN A 297 10.84 -3.94 -5.83
C ASN A 297 10.38 -2.58 -5.27
N LEU A 298 9.51 -2.58 -4.26
CA LEU A 298 9.07 -1.36 -3.58
C LEU A 298 10.20 -0.61 -2.82
N GLY A 299 11.36 -1.24 -2.62
CA GLY A 299 12.51 -0.58 -2.01
C GLY A 299 13.03 0.62 -2.79
N VAL A 300 12.86 0.63 -4.13
CA VAL A 300 13.26 1.76 -4.97
C VAL A 300 12.51 3.04 -4.64
N THR A 301 11.24 2.94 -4.23
CA THR A 301 10.41 4.10 -3.89
C THR A 301 10.93 4.80 -2.64
N ASN A 302 11.41 4.04 -1.66
CA ASN A 302 12.04 4.60 -0.46
C ASN A 302 13.38 5.31 -0.76
N ASP A 303 14.20 4.74 -1.63
CA ASP A 303 15.47 5.36 -2.05
C ASP A 303 15.22 6.68 -2.79
N LEU A 304 14.29 6.67 -3.73
CA LEU A 304 13.90 7.84 -4.49
C LEU A 304 13.35 8.96 -3.59
N ALA A 305 12.43 8.63 -2.68
CA ALA A 305 11.88 9.57 -1.71
C ALA A 305 12.95 10.17 -0.79
N LYS A 306 13.95 9.36 -0.40
CA LYS A 306 15.10 9.84 0.37
C LYS A 306 15.93 10.87 -0.41
N HIS A 307 16.18 10.62 -1.69
CA HIS A 307 16.93 11.55 -2.54
C HIS A 307 16.17 12.86 -2.73
N ILE A 308 14.87 12.82 -3.01
CA ILE A 308 14.03 14.02 -3.14
C ILE A 308 14.03 14.81 -1.82
N ALA A 309 13.75 14.16 -0.68
CA ALA A 309 13.74 14.84 0.61
C ALA A 309 15.09 15.46 0.98
N LYS A 310 16.21 14.79 0.62
CA LYS A 310 17.55 15.34 0.81
C LYS A 310 17.76 16.62 -0.01
N ARG A 311 17.30 16.64 -1.27
CA ARG A 311 17.39 17.82 -2.12
C ARG A 311 16.55 18.97 -1.58
N LEU A 312 15.30 18.72 -1.21
CA LEU A 312 14.44 19.73 -0.59
C LEU A 312 15.08 20.36 0.66
N LYS A 313 15.87 19.59 1.41
CA LYS A 313 16.56 20.09 2.61
C LYS A 313 17.76 20.97 2.27
N GLN A 314 18.39 20.80 1.11
CA GLN A 314 19.58 21.53 0.69
C GLN A 314 19.25 22.92 0.14
N GLU A 315 18.03 23.10 -0.36
CA GLU A 315 17.51 24.36 -0.89
C GLU A 315 16.77 25.16 0.20
#